data_bdcff5f25cd7bfd06fdc90ca0f21b27d
#
_entry.id   bdcff5f25cd7bfd06fdc90ca0f21b27d
#
_cell.length_a   1.000
_cell.length_b   1.000
_cell.length_c   1.000
_cell.angle_alpha   90.00
_cell.angle_beta   90.00
_cell.angle_gamma   90.00
#
_symmetry.space_group_name_H-M   'P 1'
#
loop_
_entity.id
_entity.type
_entity.pdbx_description
1 polymer ?
#
loop_
_entity_poly.entity_id
_entity_poly.type
_entity_poly.pdbx_seq_one_letter_code
_entity_poly.pdbx_strand_id
1 'polypeptide(L)'
;MLIMRVLNIFIGFLVVIFFSGCMASSFNEMKSDSDIVQNTYKINQNYQRLYKRGFSMFQECHEGGLITAAIIADGKLYTELKEAELTIYLMGGLGRQMHHAAEIKALDNESSLLRIYSYTNYEIIDILKREITGECLTCNCE
;
A
#
# COMPACT_ATOMS: atom_id res chain seq x y z
N MET A 1 28.59 -37.75 -19.24
CA MET A 1 27.10 -37.68 -19.34
C MET A 1 26.45 -37.23 -18.02
N LEU A 2 26.93 -37.67 -16.86
CA LEU A 2 26.42 -37.30 -15.54
C LEU A 2 26.63 -35.79 -15.20
N ILE A 3 27.81 -35.27 -15.51
CA ILE A 3 28.20 -33.86 -15.19
C ILE A 3 27.32 -32.85 -15.94
N MET A 4 26.96 -33.10 -17.21
CA MET A 4 26.04 -32.25 -17.97
C MET A 4 24.63 -32.23 -17.41
N ARG A 5 24.13 -33.32 -16.86
CA ARG A 5 22.81 -33.39 -16.23
C ARG A 5 22.78 -32.60 -14.93
N VAL A 6 23.84 -32.71 -14.11
CA VAL A 6 23.94 -31.95 -12.84
C VAL A 6 24.07 -30.45 -13.15
N LEU A 7 24.83 -30.04 -14.16
CA LEU A 7 24.98 -28.65 -14.56
C LEU A 7 23.66 -28.04 -15.03
N ASN A 8 22.86 -28.76 -15.83
CA ASN A 8 21.55 -28.29 -16.29
C ASN A 8 20.53 -28.14 -15.14
N ILE A 9 20.57 -29.02 -14.14
CA ILE A 9 19.73 -28.92 -12.94
C ILE A 9 20.12 -27.69 -12.11
N PHE A 10 21.43 -27.42 -11.98
CA PHE A 10 21.95 -26.27 -11.24
C PHE A 10 21.60 -24.95 -11.89
N ILE A 11 21.70 -24.86 -13.24
CA ILE A 11 21.30 -23.69 -14.03
C ILE A 11 19.78 -23.48 -13.93
N GLY A 12 18.98 -24.53 -14.01
CA GLY A 12 17.51 -24.45 -13.84
C GLY A 12 17.12 -23.96 -12.45
N PHE A 13 17.80 -24.39 -11.40
CA PHE A 13 17.56 -23.95 -10.04
C PHE A 13 17.98 -22.48 -9.82
N LEU A 14 19.07 -22.05 -10.43
CA LEU A 14 19.57 -20.67 -10.36
C LEU A 14 18.59 -19.69 -11.04
N VAL A 15 18.00 -20.06 -12.17
CA VAL A 15 17.03 -19.23 -12.91
C VAL A 15 15.74 -19.02 -12.11
N VAL A 16 15.26 -20.05 -11.39
CA VAL A 16 14.04 -19.93 -10.56
C VAL A 16 14.20 -18.93 -9.41
N ILE A 17 15.40 -18.76 -8.87
CA ILE A 17 15.65 -17.82 -7.77
C ILE A 17 15.57 -16.34 -8.23
N PHE A 18 15.78 -16.04 -9.50
CA PHE A 18 15.73 -14.67 -10.04
C PHE A 18 14.29 -14.18 -10.34
N PHE A 19 13.28 -15.05 -10.29
CA PHE A 19 11.87 -14.69 -10.54
C PHE A 19 11.04 -14.48 -9.27
N SER A 20 11.65 -14.45 -8.09
CA SER A 20 10.95 -14.01 -6.89
C SER A 20 10.70 -12.50 -7.01
N GLY A 21 9.51 -12.13 -7.49
CA GLY A 21 9.06 -10.76 -7.59
C GLY A 21 9.21 -10.06 -6.22
N CYS A 22 10.10 -9.08 -6.12
CA CYS A 22 10.23 -8.23 -4.95
C CYS A 22 9.03 -7.29 -4.92
N MET A 23 8.21 -7.36 -3.87
CA MET A 23 7.23 -6.30 -3.60
C MET A 23 7.95 -4.97 -3.41
N ALA A 24 7.34 -3.87 -3.84
CA ALA A 24 7.91 -2.54 -3.70
C ALA A 24 8.27 -2.22 -2.24
N SER A 25 9.43 -1.59 -2.06
CA SER A 25 9.95 -1.17 -0.74
C SER A 25 9.58 0.28 -0.41
N SER A 26 9.09 1.03 -1.40
CA SER A 26 8.68 2.43 -1.27
C SER A 26 7.39 2.72 -2.03
N PHE A 27 6.73 3.83 -1.67
CA PHE A 27 5.51 4.25 -2.36
C PHE A 27 5.76 4.61 -3.83
N ASN A 28 6.91 5.19 -4.17
CA ASN A 28 7.24 5.50 -5.56
C ASN A 28 7.46 4.25 -6.42
N GLU A 29 8.11 3.23 -5.86
CA GLU A 29 8.23 1.92 -6.52
C GLU A 29 6.85 1.29 -6.71
N MET A 30 6.00 1.31 -5.66
CA MET A 30 4.65 0.80 -5.74
C MET A 30 3.83 1.46 -6.86
N LYS A 31 3.90 2.79 -7.02
CA LYS A 31 3.18 3.51 -8.10
C LYS A 31 3.58 3.10 -9.51
N SER A 32 4.79 2.61 -9.70
CA SER A 32 5.33 2.18 -11.00
C SER A 32 5.22 0.68 -11.27
N ASP A 33 4.73 -0.09 -10.30
CA ASP A 33 4.60 -1.54 -10.42
C ASP A 33 3.37 -1.91 -11.26
N SER A 34 3.54 -2.83 -12.22
CA SER A 34 2.47 -3.29 -13.11
C SER A 34 1.42 -4.15 -12.43
N ASP A 35 1.76 -4.77 -11.29
CA ASP A 35 0.88 -5.68 -10.55
C ASP A 35 -0.05 -4.95 -9.57
N ILE A 36 0.06 -3.62 -9.50
CA ILE A 36 -0.78 -2.77 -8.68
C ILE A 36 -2.16 -2.60 -9.28
N VAL A 37 -3.19 -2.85 -8.47
CA VAL A 37 -4.53 -2.33 -8.74
C VAL A 37 -4.67 -0.95 -8.12
N GLN A 38 -5.28 -0.01 -8.86
CA GLN A 38 -5.49 1.35 -8.38
C GLN A 38 -6.86 1.88 -8.78
N ASN A 39 -7.40 2.77 -7.97
CA ASN A 39 -8.61 3.51 -8.31
C ASN A 39 -8.54 4.94 -7.79
N THR A 40 -9.28 5.84 -8.45
CA THR A 40 -9.27 7.28 -8.16
C THR A 40 -10.69 7.77 -7.95
N TYR A 41 -10.89 8.51 -6.84
CA TYR A 41 -12.18 9.03 -6.41
C TYR A 41 -12.11 10.54 -6.18
N LYS A 42 -13.14 11.26 -6.63
CA LYS A 42 -13.37 12.63 -6.19
C LYS A 42 -14.22 12.61 -4.93
N ILE A 43 -13.71 13.18 -3.84
CA ILE A 43 -14.33 13.19 -2.52
C ILE A 43 -14.65 14.63 -2.13
N ASN A 44 -15.89 14.89 -1.70
CA ASN A 44 -16.32 16.20 -1.24
C ASN A 44 -15.94 16.40 0.24
N GLN A 45 -14.66 16.34 0.51
CA GLN A 45 -14.05 16.59 1.83
C GLN A 45 -12.67 17.22 1.65
N ASN A 46 -12.30 18.06 2.62
CA ASN A 46 -10.97 18.66 2.69
C ASN A 46 -9.89 17.58 2.87
N TYR A 47 -8.75 17.74 2.16
CA TYR A 47 -7.64 16.76 2.13
C TYR A 47 -7.02 16.49 3.51
N GLN A 48 -6.92 17.50 4.39
CA GLN A 48 -6.38 17.33 5.74
C GLN A 48 -7.32 16.50 6.62
N ARG A 49 -8.63 16.67 6.43
CA ARG A 49 -9.64 15.87 7.14
C ARG A 49 -9.59 14.42 6.70
N LEU A 50 -9.49 14.18 5.38
CA LEU A 50 -9.31 12.82 4.84
C LEU A 50 -8.04 12.18 5.37
N TYR A 51 -6.90 12.92 5.32
CA TYR A 51 -5.63 12.45 5.85
C TYR A 51 -5.73 12.05 7.32
N LYS A 52 -6.21 12.97 8.18
CA LYS A 52 -6.29 12.74 9.62
C LYS A 52 -7.14 11.50 9.95
N ARG A 53 -8.27 11.36 9.28
CA ARG A 53 -9.18 10.22 9.46
C ARG A 53 -8.54 8.93 8.95
N GLY A 54 -8.08 8.92 7.72
CA GLY A 54 -7.47 7.76 7.10
C GLY A 54 -6.26 7.27 7.89
N PHE A 55 -5.41 8.18 8.37
CA PHE A 55 -4.26 7.82 9.19
C PHE A 55 -4.68 7.16 10.52
N SER A 56 -5.68 7.74 11.21
CA SER A 56 -6.21 7.16 12.45
C SER A 56 -6.80 5.76 12.21
N MET A 57 -7.60 5.60 11.15
CA MET A 57 -8.18 4.29 10.80
C MET A 57 -7.12 3.26 10.40
N PHE A 58 -6.10 3.67 9.66
CA PHE A 58 -5.01 2.78 9.27
C PHE A 58 -4.21 2.30 10.49
N GLN A 59 -3.93 3.18 11.44
CA GLN A 59 -3.30 2.79 12.69
C GLN A 59 -4.17 1.84 13.51
N GLU A 60 -5.45 2.17 13.67
CA GLU A 60 -6.37 1.41 14.51
C GLU A 60 -6.70 0.03 13.92
N CYS A 61 -6.87 -0.06 12.60
CA CYS A 61 -7.39 -1.25 11.93
C CYS A 61 -6.30 -2.14 11.30
N HIS A 62 -5.16 -1.59 10.93
CA HIS A 62 -4.14 -2.32 10.17
C HIS A 62 -2.82 -2.48 10.90
N GLU A 63 -2.52 -1.65 11.91
CA GLU A 63 -1.29 -1.85 12.69
C GLU A 63 -1.36 -3.10 13.55
N GLY A 64 -0.26 -3.83 13.57
CA GLY A 64 -0.14 -5.02 14.39
C GLY A 64 1.08 -5.85 14.01
N GLY A 65 1.32 -6.91 14.73
CA GLY A 65 2.39 -7.82 14.38
C GLY A 65 2.97 -8.60 15.55
N LEU A 66 3.95 -9.41 15.20
CA LEU A 66 4.75 -10.23 16.11
C LEU A 66 6.17 -9.63 16.20
N ILE A 67 6.97 -10.17 17.12
CA ILE A 67 8.36 -9.73 17.38
C ILE A 67 9.24 -9.71 16.11
N THR A 68 8.95 -10.56 15.12
CA THR A 68 9.76 -10.72 13.90
C THR A 68 9.25 -9.97 12.69
N ALA A 69 7.99 -9.51 12.73
CA ALA A 69 7.36 -8.77 11.63
C ALA A 69 6.18 -7.94 12.14
N ALA A 70 6.06 -6.70 11.69
CA ALA A 70 4.99 -5.79 12.06
C ALA A 70 4.37 -5.14 10.82
N ILE A 71 3.05 -5.01 10.81
CA ILE A 71 2.33 -4.15 9.87
C ILE A 71 2.31 -2.75 10.47
N ILE A 72 2.76 -1.79 9.71
CA ILE A 72 2.91 -0.39 10.11
C ILE A 72 2.07 0.49 9.19
N ALA A 73 1.29 1.38 9.79
CA ALA A 73 0.65 2.48 9.11
C ALA A 73 1.52 3.73 9.23
N ASP A 74 1.82 4.37 8.12
CA ASP A 74 2.61 5.60 8.07
C ASP A 74 1.88 6.66 7.24
N GLY A 75 2.06 7.93 7.61
CA GLY A 75 1.40 9.02 6.94
C GLY A 75 2.26 10.26 6.84
N LYS A 76 2.17 10.95 5.69
CA LYS A 76 2.86 12.21 5.42
C LYS A 76 1.87 13.25 4.96
N LEU A 77 1.93 14.44 5.56
CA LEU A 77 1.10 15.58 5.18
C LEU A 77 1.99 16.71 4.66
N TYR A 78 1.83 17.03 3.39
CA TYR A 78 2.55 18.10 2.70
C TYR A 78 1.64 19.32 2.56
N THR A 79 1.61 20.17 3.56
CA THR A 79 0.67 21.31 3.62
C THR A 79 0.90 22.34 2.53
N GLU A 80 2.15 22.59 2.15
CA GLU A 80 2.50 23.55 1.08
C GLU A 80 2.08 23.04 -0.31
N LEU A 81 2.15 21.72 -0.53
CA LEU A 81 1.73 21.09 -1.77
C LEU A 81 0.23 20.78 -1.80
N LYS A 82 -0.45 20.90 -0.64
CA LYS A 82 -1.85 20.48 -0.44
C LYS A 82 -2.08 19.01 -0.80
N GLU A 83 -1.13 18.18 -0.41
CA GLU A 83 -1.12 16.73 -0.69
C GLU A 83 -0.86 15.95 0.60
N ALA A 84 -1.26 14.70 0.62
CA ALA A 84 -0.95 13.77 1.69
C ALA A 84 -0.78 12.35 1.15
N GLU A 85 0.01 11.55 1.86
CA GLU A 85 0.26 10.14 1.58
C GLU A 85 -0.07 9.32 2.82
N LEU A 86 -0.73 8.19 2.63
CA LEU A 86 -0.96 7.16 3.63
C LEU A 86 -0.42 5.86 3.10
N THR A 87 0.28 5.09 3.93
CA THR A 87 0.87 3.82 3.52
C THR A 87 0.71 2.76 4.60
N ILE A 88 0.45 1.53 4.17
CA ILE A 88 0.45 0.33 5.00
C ILE A 88 1.51 -0.60 4.43
N TYR A 89 2.45 -1.00 5.27
CA TYR A 89 3.54 -1.88 4.88
C TYR A 89 3.91 -2.88 5.96
N LEU A 90 4.41 -4.03 5.54
CA LEU A 90 5.04 -5.01 6.41
C LEU A 90 6.51 -4.62 6.60
N MET A 91 6.96 -4.57 7.85
CA MET A 91 8.37 -4.47 8.23
C MET A 91 8.80 -5.79 8.85
N GLY A 92 9.76 -6.45 8.24
CA GLY A 92 10.26 -7.75 8.69
C GLY A 92 11.72 -7.98 8.34
N GLY A 93 12.19 -9.22 8.48
CA GLY A 93 13.59 -9.60 8.21
C GLY A 93 14.05 -9.35 6.76
N LEU A 94 13.14 -9.25 5.81
CA LEU A 94 13.41 -8.91 4.41
C LEU A 94 13.28 -7.39 4.12
N GLY A 95 13.13 -6.57 5.16
CA GLY A 95 12.93 -5.14 5.04
C GLY A 95 11.47 -4.73 4.91
N ARG A 96 11.24 -3.56 4.29
CA ARG A 96 9.92 -2.97 4.08
C ARG A 96 9.28 -3.55 2.83
N GLN A 97 8.02 -3.96 2.95
CA GLN A 97 7.19 -4.44 1.84
C GLN A 97 5.87 -3.68 1.84
N MET A 98 5.62 -2.90 0.79
CA MET A 98 4.39 -2.10 0.64
C MET A 98 3.20 -3.01 0.38
N HIS A 99 2.09 -2.78 1.07
CA HIS A 99 0.83 -3.51 0.88
C HIS A 99 -0.23 -2.63 0.23
N HIS A 100 -0.48 -1.47 0.85
CA HIS A 100 -1.50 -0.53 0.40
C HIS A 100 -0.96 0.89 0.56
N ALA A 101 -1.45 1.79 -0.29
CA ALA A 101 -1.17 3.21 -0.16
C ALA A 101 -2.35 4.06 -0.65
N ALA A 102 -2.44 5.27 -0.15
CA ALA A 102 -3.37 6.28 -0.65
C ALA A 102 -2.66 7.61 -0.83
N GLU A 103 -2.95 8.27 -1.94
CA GLU A 103 -2.52 9.63 -2.25
C GLU A 103 -3.76 10.53 -2.21
N ILE A 104 -3.68 11.60 -1.46
CA ILE A 104 -4.77 12.57 -1.30
C ILE A 104 -4.27 13.91 -1.79
N LYS A 105 -4.97 14.53 -2.73
CA LYS A 105 -4.62 15.83 -3.27
C LYS A 105 -5.82 16.76 -3.20
N ALA A 106 -5.64 17.97 -2.65
CA ALA A 106 -6.69 18.98 -2.66
C ALA A 106 -7.03 19.40 -4.08
N LEU A 107 -8.32 19.43 -4.40
CA LEU A 107 -8.83 20.09 -5.63
C LEU A 107 -9.21 21.54 -5.31
N ASP A 108 -9.80 21.74 -4.14
CA ASP A 108 -10.16 23.04 -3.56
C ASP A 108 -10.20 22.92 -2.02
N ASN A 109 -10.82 23.87 -1.33
CA ASN A 109 -10.88 23.86 0.13
C ASN A 109 -11.81 22.78 0.71
N GLU A 110 -12.77 22.30 -0.07
CA GLU A 110 -13.84 21.38 0.36
C GLU A 110 -13.82 20.06 -0.38
N SER A 111 -12.98 19.92 -1.42
CA SER A 111 -12.92 18.70 -2.21
C SER A 111 -11.49 18.22 -2.47
N SER A 112 -11.35 16.92 -2.64
CA SER A 112 -10.05 16.27 -2.84
C SER A 112 -10.14 15.12 -3.85
N LEU A 113 -9.02 14.82 -4.46
CA LEU A 113 -8.79 13.61 -5.23
C LEU A 113 -8.12 12.58 -4.31
N LEU A 114 -8.76 11.43 -4.16
CA LEU A 114 -8.23 10.29 -3.43
C LEU A 114 -7.87 9.19 -4.42
N ARG A 115 -6.61 8.78 -4.45
CA ARG A 115 -6.14 7.65 -5.25
C ARG A 115 -5.60 6.58 -4.33
N ILE A 116 -6.11 5.36 -4.47
CA ILE A 116 -5.75 4.20 -3.65
C ILE A 116 -5.03 3.18 -4.51
N TYR A 117 -3.99 2.59 -3.95
CA TYR A 117 -3.13 1.58 -4.56
C TYR A 117 -3.10 0.33 -3.67
N SER A 118 -3.17 -0.86 -4.28
CA SER A 118 -3.15 -2.13 -3.56
C SER A 118 -2.49 -3.24 -4.37
N TYR A 119 -1.77 -4.14 -3.72
CA TYR A 119 -1.28 -5.39 -4.32
C TYR A 119 -2.33 -6.52 -4.28
N THR A 120 -3.50 -6.29 -3.69
CA THR A 120 -4.53 -7.32 -3.57
C THR A 120 -5.58 -7.21 -4.70
N ASN A 121 -6.70 -6.58 -4.43
CA ASN A 121 -7.82 -6.50 -5.36
C ASN A 121 -8.62 -5.21 -5.18
N TYR A 122 -9.62 -5.00 -6.03
CA TYR A 122 -10.49 -3.83 -5.97
C TYR A 122 -11.41 -3.79 -4.74
N GLU A 123 -11.73 -4.93 -4.15
CA GLU A 123 -12.54 -5.00 -2.93
C GLU A 123 -11.83 -4.32 -1.75
N ILE A 124 -10.53 -4.58 -1.59
CA ILE A 124 -9.70 -3.90 -0.58
C ILE A 124 -9.62 -2.40 -0.85
N ILE A 125 -9.53 -1.97 -2.10
CA ILE A 125 -9.53 -0.54 -2.46
C ILE A 125 -10.84 0.12 -2.00
N ASP A 126 -11.97 -0.55 -2.15
CA ASP A 126 -13.26 -0.01 -1.71
C ASP A 126 -13.39 0.06 -0.18
N ILE A 127 -12.88 -0.94 0.54
CA ILE A 127 -12.78 -0.93 2.00
C ILE A 127 -11.90 0.25 2.46
N LEU A 128 -10.71 0.40 1.93
CA LEU A 128 -9.79 1.50 2.27
C LEU A 128 -10.40 2.87 1.94
N LYS A 129 -11.12 3.00 0.82
CA LYS A 129 -11.87 4.22 0.49
C LYS A 129 -12.89 4.53 1.57
N ARG A 130 -13.69 3.57 2.00
CA ARG A 130 -14.73 3.75 3.04
C ARG A 130 -14.11 4.13 4.40
N GLU A 131 -12.99 3.55 4.76
CA GLU A 131 -12.22 3.90 5.96
C GLU A 131 -11.73 5.36 5.90
N ILE A 132 -11.07 5.75 4.81
CA ILE A 132 -10.52 7.10 4.63
C ILE A 132 -11.62 8.16 4.58
N THR A 133 -12.74 7.89 3.91
CA THR A 133 -13.86 8.85 3.78
C THR A 133 -14.74 8.90 5.01
N GLY A 134 -14.68 7.87 5.87
CA GLY A 134 -15.50 7.73 7.07
C GLY A 134 -16.90 7.21 6.80
N GLU A 135 -17.10 6.55 5.69
CA GLU A 135 -18.28 5.73 5.43
C GLU A 135 -18.27 4.49 6.34
N CYS A 136 -17.10 4.16 6.89
CA CYS A 136 -16.88 3.12 7.89
C CYS A 136 -16.30 3.72 9.17
N LEU A 137 -16.88 3.39 10.32
CA LEU A 137 -16.46 3.90 11.62
C LEU A 137 -15.74 2.85 12.48
N THR A 138 -15.64 1.62 11.99
CA THR A 138 -15.01 0.48 12.69
C THR A 138 -14.16 -0.30 11.71
N CYS A 139 -13.25 -1.13 12.21
CA CYS A 139 -12.36 -1.94 11.40
C CYS A 139 -13.06 -3.06 10.59
N ASN A 140 -14.34 -3.29 10.81
CA ASN A 140 -15.15 -4.26 10.07
C ASN A 140 -16.12 -3.49 9.16
N CYS A 141 -15.62 -3.11 7.99
CA CYS A 141 -16.41 -2.46 6.93
C CYS A 141 -17.18 -3.49 6.10
N GLU A 142 -18.00 -4.35 6.72
CA GLU A 142 -18.93 -5.24 6.00
C GLU A 142 -20.09 -4.49 5.35
#